data_101f81845a7caa100fdc005ffdb24b83
#
_entry.id   101f81845a7caa100fdc005ffdb24b83
#
_cell.length_a   1.000
_cell.length_b   1.000
_cell.length_c   1.000
_cell.angle_alpha   90.00
_cell.angle_beta   90.00
_cell.angle_gamma   90.00
#
_symmetry.space_group_name_H-M   'P 1'
#
loop_
_entity.id
_entity.type
_entity.pdbx_description
1 polymer ?
#
loop_
_entity_poly.entity_id
_entity_poly.type
_entity_poly.pdbx_seq_one_letter_code
_entity_poly.pdbx_strand_id
1 'polypeptide(L)'
;NKQALFNVNMKIPKGQVTAFIGPSGCGKSTLLRCINRMNDLVEICRIEGEIQLHGHNIYDKSVDVSALRRQVGMVFQRPNPFPKSIYENVVYGLRLQGINDRRTLDEAAERSLRGAALWEEVKDRLHDNAFGLSGGQQQRLVIARAIAIEPEVLLLDEPTSALDPISTLTIEELINELKSQFTVVIVTHNMQQA
;
A
#
# COMPACT_ATOMS: atom_id res chain seq x y z
N ASN A 1 29.44 -0.65 1.73
CA ASN A 1 28.14 -1.13 2.24
C ASN A 1 27.81 -0.36 3.52
N LYS A 2 26.61 0.25 3.60
CA LYS A 2 26.12 0.96 4.79
C LYS A 2 24.96 0.14 5.37
N GLN A 3 25.07 -0.27 6.63
CA GLN A 3 23.96 -0.90 7.34
C GLN A 3 22.91 0.18 7.67
N ALA A 4 21.65 -0.06 7.31
CA ALA A 4 20.54 0.88 7.49
C ALA A 4 19.68 0.55 8.71
N LEU A 5 19.61 -0.74 9.10
CA LEU A 5 18.80 -1.23 10.20
C LEU A 5 19.68 -2.04 11.17
N PHE A 6 19.51 -1.82 12.47
CA PHE A 6 20.30 -2.45 13.54
C PHE A 6 19.37 -3.05 14.57
N ASN A 7 19.36 -4.39 14.72
CA ASN A 7 18.69 -5.12 15.80
C ASN A 7 17.23 -4.66 16.04
N VAL A 8 16.45 -4.50 14.96
CA VAL A 8 15.04 -4.11 15.07
C VAL A 8 14.24 -5.30 15.54
N ASN A 9 13.56 -5.17 16.69
CA ASN A 9 12.67 -6.16 17.25
C ASN A 9 11.35 -5.48 17.58
N MET A 10 10.25 -5.93 16.95
CA MET A 10 8.94 -5.32 17.13
C MET A 10 7.82 -6.31 16.82
N LYS A 11 6.62 -5.98 17.27
CA LYS A 11 5.37 -6.66 16.89
C LYS A 11 4.43 -5.66 16.27
N ILE A 12 3.74 -6.06 15.21
CA ILE A 12 2.69 -5.29 14.55
C ILE A 12 1.37 -5.96 14.92
N PRO A 13 0.51 -5.33 15.74
CA PRO A 13 -0.77 -5.89 16.13
C PRO A 13 -1.73 -5.95 14.93
N LYS A 14 -2.47 -7.06 14.80
CA LYS A 14 -3.48 -7.23 13.76
C LYS A 14 -4.63 -6.23 13.95
N GLY A 15 -5.13 -5.67 12.86
CA GLY A 15 -6.29 -4.75 12.86
C GLY A 15 -6.01 -3.41 13.53
N GLN A 16 -4.76 -2.98 13.60
CA GLN A 16 -4.35 -1.69 14.15
C GLN A 16 -3.48 -0.93 13.16
N VAL A 17 -3.31 0.37 13.44
CA VAL A 17 -2.32 1.22 12.74
C VAL A 17 -1.02 1.21 13.54
N THR A 18 0.07 0.86 12.88
CA THR A 18 1.43 1.00 13.43
C THR A 18 2.18 2.06 12.64
N ALA A 19 2.61 3.14 13.31
CA ALA A 19 3.32 4.23 12.66
C ALA A 19 4.84 4.16 12.94
N PHE A 20 5.64 4.23 11.88
CA PHE A 20 7.08 4.41 11.96
C PHE A 20 7.41 5.89 11.82
N ILE A 21 7.86 6.50 12.92
CA ILE A 21 8.17 7.93 12.99
C ILE A 21 9.67 8.12 13.21
N GLY A 22 10.22 9.17 12.65
CA GLY A 22 11.62 9.52 12.83
C GLY A 22 12.16 10.39 11.69
N PRO A 23 13.39 10.88 11.79
CA PRO A 23 14.00 11.77 10.80
C PRO A 23 14.16 11.07 9.45
N SER A 24 14.27 11.87 8.38
CA SER A 24 14.54 11.36 7.03
C SER A 24 15.84 10.56 7.00
N GLY A 25 15.86 9.46 6.27
CA GLY A 25 17.05 8.63 6.08
C GLY A 25 17.40 7.69 7.25
N CYS A 26 16.60 7.61 8.33
CA CYS A 26 16.88 6.69 9.44
C CYS A 26 16.47 5.23 9.18
N GLY A 27 15.96 4.89 7.99
CA GLY A 27 15.68 3.50 7.62
C GLY A 27 14.21 3.07 7.69
N LYS A 28 13.25 3.96 7.97
CA LYS A 28 11.80 3.63 8.07
C LYS A 28 11.25 2.94 6.82
N SER A 29 11.44 3.57 5.65
CA SER A 29 11.00 2.99 4.37
C SER A 29 11.76 1.70 4.02
N THR A 30 13.03 1.58 4.45
CA THR A 30 13.78 0.33 4.30
C THR A 30 13.14 -0.78 5.13
N LEU A 31 12.79 -0.51 6.39
CA LEU A 31 12.10 -1.46 7.25
C LEU A 31 10.73 -1.84 6.68
N LEU A 32 9.95 -0.84 6.24
CA LEU A 32 8.63 -1.07 5.63
C LEU A 32 8.74 -2.02 4.44
N ARG A 33 9.71 -1.81 3.55
CA ARG A 33 9.95 -2.64 2.36
C ARG A 33 10.51 -4.03 2.66
N CYS A 34 11.01 -4.27 3.87
CA CYS A 34 11.35 -5.63 4.31
C CYS A 34 10.09 -6.48 4.51
N ILE A 35 8.96 -5.88 4.95
CA ILE A 35 7.74 -6.61 5.33
C ILE A 35 7.08 -7.30 4.12
N ASN A 36 7.25 -6.78 2.90
CA ASN A 36 6.72 -7.37 1.66
C ASN A 36 7.82 -7.82 0.69
N ARG A 37 9.06 -7.90 1.16
CA ARG A 37 10.22 -8.33 0.37
C ARG A 37 10.51 -7.46 -0.86
N MET A 38 10.11 -6.17 -0.84
CA MET A 38 10.43 -5.25 -1.95
C MET A 38 11.94 -4.96 -2.05
N ASN A 39 12.68 -5.08 -0.94
CA ASN A 39 14.13 -4.92 -0.96
C ASN A 39 14.86 -6.04 -1.72
N ASP A 40 14.23 -7.18 -1.98
CA ASP A 40 14.78 -8.25 -2.83
C ASP A 40 15.02 -7.78 -4.28
N LEU A 41 14.37 -6.70 -4.71
CA LEU A 41 14.56 -6.09 -6.03
C LEU A 41 15.82 -5.21 -6.11
N VAL A 42 16.51 -5.00 -4.98
CA VAL A 42 17.74 -4.21 -4.89
C VAL A 42 18.91 -5.16 -4.74
N GLU A 43 19.65 -5.40 -5.80
CA GLU A 43 20.73 -6.42 -5.89
C GLU A 43 21.78 -6.32 -4.76
N ILE A 44 22.08 -5.12 -4.30
CA ILE A 44 23.06 -4.86 -3.23
C ILE A 44 22.49 -4.94 -1.81
N CYS A 45 21.17 -5.14 -1.69
CA CYS A 45 20.50 -5.19 -0.38
C CYS A 45 20.67 -6.59 0.22
N ARG A 46 21.15 -6.63 1.47
CA ARG A 46 21.24 -7.85 2.25
C ARG A 46 20.40 -7.69 3.51
N ILE A 47 19.57 -8.69 3.78
CA ILE A 47 18.69 -8.73 4.95
C ILE A 47 19.10 -9.92 5.79
N GLU A 48 19.29 -9.68 7.09
CA GLU A 48 19.58 -10.71 8.09
C GLU A 48 18.53 -10.61 9.20
N GLY A 49 18.16 -11.75 9.77
CA GLY A 49 17.07 -11.87 10.73
C GLY A 49 15.82 -12.49 10.15
N GLU A 50 14.71 -12.38 10.87
CA GLU A 50 13.44 -12.96 10.44
C GLU A 50 12.29 -11.95 10.57
N ILE A 51 11.32 -12.06 9.68
CA ILE A 51 10.02 -11.39 9.78
C ILE A 51 8.97 -12.48 9.67
N GLN A 52 8.09 -12.55 10.66
CA GLN A 52 7.05 -13.58 10.72
C GLN A 52 5.69 -13.01 10.34
N LEU A 53 4.98 -13.71 9.43
CA LEU A 53 3.58 -13.52 9.15
C LEU A 53 2.87 -14.87 9.43
N HIS A 54 1.88 -14.86 10.33
CA HIS A 54 1.20 -16.08 10.80
C HIS A 54 2.16 -17.16 11.34
N GLY A 55 3.26 -16.75 12.01
CA GLY A 55 4.25 -17.67 12.57
C GLY A 55 5.24 -18.26 11.55
N HIS A 56 5.15 -17.87 10.28
CA HIS A 56 6.06 -18.31 9.22
C HIS A 56 7.02 -17.18 8.84
N ASN A 57 8.31 -17.48 8.77
CA ASN A 57 9.30 -16.51 8.31
C ASN A 57 9.10 -16.22 6.82
N ILE A 58 8.80 -14.96 6.48
CA ILE A 58 8.57 -14.56 5.09
C ILE A 58 9.81 -14.65 4.20
N TYR A 59 11.01 -14.79 4.78
CA TYR A 59 12.28 -14.94 4.06
C TYR A 59 12.69 -16.40 3.84
N ASP A 60 11.88 -17.38 4.24
CA ASP A 60 12.15 -18.78 3.92
C ASP A 60 12.14 -19.00 2.41
N LYS A 61 13.03 -19.89 1.95
CA LYS A 61 13.20 -20.19 0.50
C LYS A 61 11.94 -20.77 -0.15
N SER A 62 11.07 -21.39 0.63
CA SER A 62 9.81 -21.98 0.17
C SER A 62 8.68 -20.97 -0.02
N VAL A 63 8.86 -19.71 0.43
CA VAL A 63 7.81 -18.69 0.36
C VAL A 63 7.63 -18.19 -1.07
N ASP A 64 6.41 -18.31 -1.60
CA ASP A 64 6.01 -17.64 -2.83
C ASP A 64 5.86 -16.13 -2.57
N VAL A 65 6.80 -15.37 -3.12
CA VAL A 65 6.84 -13.90 -2.94
C VAL A 65 5.63 -13.23 -3.57
N SER A 66 5.07 -13.78 -4.65
CA SER A 66 3.87 -13.23 -5.27
C SER A 66 2.65 -13.44 -4.38
N ALA A 67 2.54 -14.59 -3.74
CA ALA A 67 1.49 -14.87 -2.75
C ALA A 67 1.63 -13.96 -1.51
N LEU A 68 2.86 -13.75 -1.02
CA LEU A 68 3.15 -12.82 0.07
C LEU A 68 2.69 -11.39 -0.29
N ARG A 69 3.02 -10.89 -1.47
CA ARG A 69 2.67 -9.53 -1.92
C ARG A 69 1.18 -9.32 -2.19
N ARG A 70 0.41 -10.39 -2.34
CA ARG A 70 -1.06 -10.32 -2.32
C ARG A 70 -1.59 -10.09 -0.91
N GLN A 71 -0.97 -10.72 0.09
CA GLN A 71 -1.35 -10.55 1.50
C GLN A 71 -0.85 -9.23 2.09
N VAL A 72 0.27 -8.70 1.58
CA VAL A 72 0.94 -7.50 2.08
C VAL A 72 1.03 -6.47 0.96
N GLY A 73 -0.03 -5.68 0.81
CA GLY A 73 -0.12 -4.59 -0.17
C GLY A 73 0.77 -3.41 0.19
N MET A 74 1.17 -2.62 -0.81
CA MET A 74 2.02 -1.43 -0.58
C MET A 74 1.60 -0.25 -1.44
N VAL A 75 1.56 0.91 -0.81
CA VAL A 75 1.40 2.23 -1.42
C VAL A 75 2.67 3.03 -1.22
N PHE A 76 3.23 3.54 -2.31
CA PHE A 76 4.49 4.28 -2.30
C PHE A 76 4.29 5.77 -2.03
N GLN A 77 5.35 6.43 -1.63
CA GLN A 77 5.40 7.87 -1.35
C GLN A 77 4.90 8.72 -2.52
N ARG A 78 5.30 8.38 -3.76
CA ARG A 78 4.80 9.04 -4.96
C ARG A 78 3.72 8.19 -5.59
N PRO A 79 2.58 8.76 -5.98
CA PRO A 79 1.57 8.04 -6.74
C PRO A 79 2.21 7.41 -7.99
N ASN A 80 1.89 6.16 -8.24
CA ASN A 80 2.40 5.41 -9.39
C ASN A 80 1.26 4.69 -10.12
N PRO A 81 0.25 5.41 -10.62
CA PRO A 81 -0.77 4.79 -11.44
C PRO A 81 -0.13 4.18 -12.70
N PHE A 82 -0.71 3.09 -13.18
CA PHE A 82 -0.31 2.53 -14.47
C PHE A 82 -0.82 3.43 -15.62
N PRO A 83 -0.16 3.44 -16.79
CA PRO A 83 -0.61 4.16 -17.99
C PRO A 83 -1.84 3.47 -18.61
N LYS A 84 -2.90 3.39 -17.84
CA LYS A 84 -4.16 2.70 -18.11
C LYS A 84 -5.31 3.58 -17.60
N SER A 85 -6.55 3.13 -17.82
CA SER A 85 -7.72 3.80 -17.26
C SER A 85 -7.77 3.67 -15.72
N ILE A 86 -8.62 4.50 -15.11
CA ILE A 86 -8.91 4.43 -13.67
C ILE A 86 -9.39 3.02 -13.30
N TYR A 87 -10.37 2.49 -14.04
CA TYR A 87 -10.89 1.15 -13.85
C TYR A 87 -9.81 0.07 -13.94
N GLU A 88 -9.01 0.09 -15.02
CA GLU A 88 -7.95 -0.90 -15.23
C GLU A 88 -6.86 -0.84 -14.15
N ASN A 89 -6.61 0.32 -13.56
CA ASN A 89 -5.70 0.42 -12.41
C ASN A 89 -6.23 -0.36 -11.21
N VAL A 90 -7.51 -0.21 -10.89
CA VAL A 90 -8.12 -0.86 -9.72
C VAL A 90 -8.19 -2.38 -9.89
N VAL A 91 -8.68 -2.84 -11.03
CA VAL A 91 -8.91 -4.29 -11.26
C VAL A 91 -7.66 -5.05 -11.68
N TYR A 92 -6.53 -4.37 -11.87
CA TYR A 92 -5.30 -4.98 -12.40
C TYR A 92 -4.84 -6.18 -11.57
N GLY A 93 -4.79 -6.04 -10.25
CA GLY A 93 -4.36 -7.11 -9.34
C GLY A 93 -5.29 -8.32 -9.37
N LEU A 94 -6.59 -8.09 -9.50
CA LEU A 94 -7.60 -9.15 -9.61
C LEU A 94 -7.45 -9.94 -10.91
N ARG A 95 -7.18 -9.25 -12.03
CA ARG A 95 -6.93 -9.92 -13.32
C ARG A 95 -5.66 -10.75 -13.29
N LEU A 96 -4.61 -10.30 -12.61
CA LEU A 96 -3.39 -11.10 -12.41
C LEU A 96 -3.67 -12.38 -11.59
N GLN A 97 -4.71 -12.38 -10.76
CA GLN A 97 -5.18 -13.57 -10.03
C GLN A 97 -6.09 -14.46 -10.87
N GLY A 98 -6.34 -14.12 -12.15
CA GLY A 98 -7.20 -14.87 -13.05
C GLY A 98 -8.70 -14.54 -12.93
N ILE A 99 -9.07 -13.53 -12.16
CA ILE A 99 -10.45 -13.06 -12.04
C ILE A 99 -10.79 -12.23 -13.28
N ASN A 100 -11.66 -12.75 -14.15
CA ASN A 100 -12.05 -12.13 -15.41
C ASN A 100 -13.56 -11.90 -15.52
N ASP A 101 -14.33 -12.37 -14.54
CA ASP A 101 -15.76 -12.12 -14.52
C ASP A 101 -16.04 -10.62 -14.36
N ARG A 102 -16.79 -10.09 -15.33
CA ARG A 102 -17.04 -8.64 -15.43
C ARG A 102 -17.76 -8.11 -14.19
N ARG A 103 -18.78 -8.83 -13.73
CA ARG A 103 -19.56 -8.41 -12.56
C ARG A 103 -18.71 -8.33 -11.31
N THR A 104 -17.90 -9.34 -11.06
CA THR A 104 -16.96 -9.37 -9.92
C THR A 104 -15.96 -8.23 -9.98
N LEU A 105 -15.43 -7.91 -11.18
CA LEU A 105 -14.50 -6.80 -11.37
C LEU A 105 -15.17 -5.44 -11.16
N ASP A 106 -16.40 -5.26 -11.67
CA ASP A 106 -17.16 -4.01 -11.53
C ASP A 106 -17.51 -3.76 -10.05
N GLU A 107 -17.99 -4.78 -9.33
CA GLU A 107 -18.28 -4.71 -7.90
C GLU A 107 -17.01 -4.41 -7.07
N ALA A 108 -15.89 -5.04 -7.39
CA ALA A 108 -14.61 -4.79 -6.73
C ALA A 108 -14.09 -3.37 -7.01
N ALA A 109 -14.22 -2.89 -8.25
CA ALA A 109 -13.81 -1.53 -8.63
C ALA A 109 -14.61 -0.48 -7.87
N GLU A 110 -15.94 -0.59 -7.82
CA GLU A 110 -16.79 0.34 -7.08
C GLU A 110 -16.45 0.30 -5.58
N ARG A 111 -16.41 -0.90 -4.97
CA ARG A 111 -16.09 -1.07 -3.55
C ARG A 111 -14.75 -0.44 -3.19
N SER A 112 -13.71 -0.67 -4.01
CA SER A 112 -12.37 -0.17 -3.73
C SER A 112 -12.24 1.34 -3.95
N LEU A 113 -12.91 1.90 -4.95
CA LEU A 113 -12.95 3.34 -5.18
C LEU A 113 -13.76 4.06 -4.09
N ARG A 114 -14.83 3.46 -3.59
CA ARG A 114 -15.55 3.97 -2.40
C ARG A 114 -14.67 3.89 -1.16
N GLY A 115 -14.05 2.74 -0.93
CA GLY A 115 -13.11 2.53 0.18
C GLY A 115 -11.88 3.43 0.14
N ALA A 116 -11.55 4.03 -1.01
CA ALA A 116 -10.50 5.04 -1.17
C ALA A 116 -11.03 6.49 -1.25
N ALA A 117 -12.31 6.73 -0.92
CA ALA A 117 -12.99 8.02 -1.00
C ALA A 117 -12.83 8.72 -2.37
N LEU A 118 -12.84 7.95 -3.46
CA LEU A 118 -12.62 8.46 -4.83
C LEU A 118 -13.82 8.24 -5.77
N TRP A 119 -14.74 7.35 -5.41
CA TRP A 119 -15.84 6.93 -6.28
C TRP A 119 -16.66 8.09 -6.84
N GLU A 120 -17.12 9.00 -6.00
CA GLU A 120 -18.01 10.09 -6.42
C GLU A 120 -17.35 11.06 -7.40
N GLU A 121 -16.02 11.13 -7.42
CA GLU A 121 -15.25 11.98 -8.31
C GLU A 121 -14.97 11.34 -9.66
N VAL A 122 -15.04 9.99 -9.76
CA VAL A 122 -14.58 9.27 -10.95
C VAL A 122 -15.60 8.31 -11.56
N LYS A 123 -16.75 8.07 -10.93
CA LYS A 123 -17.75 7.08 -11.36
C LYS A 123 -18.21 7.25 -12.80
N ASP A 124 -18.29 8.50 -13.30
CA ASP A 124 -18.75 8.80 -14.66
C ASP A 124 -17.60 8.82 -15.70
N ARG A 125 -16.35 8.57 -15.26
CA ARG A 125 -15.15 8.61 -16.11
C ARG A 125 -14.14 7.50 -15.79
N LEU A 126 -14.62 6.33 -15.40
CA LEU A 126 -13.79 5.18 -15.04
C LEU A 126 -12.84 4.71 -16.16
N HIS A 127 -13.18 5.00 -17.39
CA HIS A 127 -12.38 4.63 -18.57
C HIS A 127 -11.38 5.72 -18.99
N ASP A 128 -11.37 6.87 -18.33
CA ASP A 128 -10.40 7.92 -18.59
C ASP A 128 -9.00 7.49 -18.11
N ASN A 129 -7.97 8.09 -18.72
CA ASN A 129 -6.58 7.83 -18.35
C ASN A 129 -6.31 8.30 -16.92
N ALA A 130 -5.73 7.42 -16.10
CA ALA A 130 -5.41 7.70 -14.70
C ALA A 130 -4.44 8.88 -14.51
N PHE A 131 -3.60 9.19 -15.49
CA PHE A 131 -2.70 10.35 -15.42
C PHE A 131 -3.43 11.70 -15.52
N GLY A 132 -4.69 11.72 -15.96
CA GLY A 132 -5.54 12.93 -15.95
C GLY A 132 -6.06 13.30 -14.56
N LEU A 133 -5.84 12.49 -13.56
CA LEU A 133 -6.22 12.75 -12.17
C LEU A 133 -5.23 13.71 -11.47
N SER A 134 -5.72 14.48 -10.50
CA SER A 134 -4.86 15.28 -9.61
C SER A 134 -3.95 14.38 -8.75
N GLY A 135 -2.90 14.93 -8.15
CA GLY A 135 -1.97 14.17 -7.31
C GLY A 135 -2.67 13.44 -6.15
N GLY A 136 -3.60 14.10 -5.46
CA GLY A 136 -4.39 13.49 -4.40
C GLY A 136 -5.35 12.41 -4.90
N GLN A 137 -5.97 12.60 -6.08
CA GLN A 137 -6.79 11.59 -6.72
C GLN A 137 -5.96 10.37 -7.16
N GLN A 138 -4.77 10.61 -7.72
CA GLN A 138 -3.85 9.52 -8.09
C GLN A 138 -3.42 8.71 -6.87
N GLN A 139 -3.14 9.37 -5.74
CA GLN A 139 -2.78 8.66 -4.50
C GLN A 139 -3.95 7.81 -3.99
N ARG A 140 -5.18 8.34 -3.99
CA ARG A 140 -6.37 7.56 -3.63
C ARG A 140 -6.63 6.43 -4.63
N LEU A 141 -6.36 6.62 -5.91
CA LEU A 141 -6.44 5.55 -6.91
C LEU A 141 -5.45 4.42 -6.62
N VAL A 142 -4.21 4.74 -6.25
CA VAL A 142 -3.20 3.72 -5.91
C VAL A 142 -3.58 2.99 -4.61
N ILE A 143 -4.20 3.69 -3.65
CA ILE A 143 -4.79 3.04 -2.46
C ILE A 143 -5.94 2.11 -2.88
N ALA A 144 -6.89 2.58 -3.72
CA ALA A 144 -7.97 1.74 -4.24
C ALA A 144 -7.44 0.48 -4.93
N ARG A 145 -6.39 0.60 -5.76
CA ARG A 145 -5.71 -0.54 -6.39
C ARG A 145 -5.13 -1.51 -5.36
N ALA A 146 -4.53 -1.00 -4.29
CA ALA A 146 -3.92 -1.83 -3.26
C ALA A 146 -4.95 -2.60 -2.43
N ILE A 147 -6.10 -1.97 -2.11
CA ILE A 147 -7.16 -2.62 -1.32
C ILE A 147 -8.08 -3.52 -2.15
N ALA A 148 -8.09 -3.39 -3.49
CA ALA A 148 -8.94 -4.17 -4.37
C ALA A 148 -8.69 -5.69 -4.27
N ILE A 149 -7.48 -6.09 -3.96
CA ILE A 149 -7.09 -7.50 -3.76
C ILE A 149 -7.30 -7.98 -2.32
N GLU A 150 -7.89 -7.14 -1.44
CA GLU A 150 -8.19 -7.44 -0.04
C GLU A 150 -6.97 -7.96 0.75
N PRO A 151 -5.86 -7.19 0.83
CA PRO A 151 -4.68 -7.62 1.56
C PRO A 151 -4.95 -7.70 3.07
N GLU A 152 -4.21 -8.51 3.81
CA GLU A 152 -4.29 -8.52 5.28
C GLU A 152 -3.54 -7.35 5.92
N VAL A 153 -2.45 -6.93 5.27
CA VAL A 153 -1.59 -5.84 5.71
C VAL A 153 -1.45 -4.81 4.60
N LEU A 154 -1.65 -3.54 4.93
CA LEU A 154 -1.45 -2.42 4.01
C LEU A 154 -0.27 -1.57 4.49
N LEU A 155 0.77 -1.51 3.69
CA LEU A 155 1.96 -0.71 3.93
C LEU A 155 1.84 0.64 3.21
N LEU A 156 2.02 1.74 3.94
CA LEU A 156 1.92 3.11 3.42
C LEU A 156 3.25 3.83 3.65
N ASP A 157 3.99 4.10 2.59
CA ASP A 157 5.30 4.80 2.65
C ASP A 157 5.09 6.30 2.41
N GLU A 158 4.97 7.10 3.45
CA GLU A 158 4.76 8.56 3.42
C GLU A 158 3.63 9.00 2.47
N PRO A 159 2.41 8.47 2.60
CA PRO A 159 1.36 8.56 1.57
C PRO A 159 0.86 9.99 1.30
N THR A 160 1.21 10.96 2.14
CA THR A 160 0.75 12.36 2.07
C THR A 160 1.84 13.36 1.78
N SER A 161 3.12 12.93 1.73
CA SER A 161 4.29 13.83 1.70
C SER A 161 4.38 14.75 0.46
N ALA A 162 3.71 14.41 -0.64
CA ALA A 162 3.74 15.16 -1.89
C ALA A 162 2.37 15.81 -2.21
N LEU A 163 1.48 15.90 -1.23
CA LEU A 163 0.11 16.36 -1.42
C LEU A 163 -0.14 17.73 -0.81
N ASP A 164 -1.16 18.40 -1.33
CA ASP A 164 -1.71 19.62 -0.74
C ASP A 164 -2.42 19.32 0.60
N PRO A 165 -2.66 20.34 1.46
CA PRO A 165 -3.25 20.13 2.79
C PRO A 165 -4.63 19.47 2.77
N ILE A 166 -5.48 19.78 1.78
CA ILE A 166 -6.84 19.21 1.68
C ILE A 166 -6.76 17.73 1.34
N SER A 167 -5.94 17.37 0.34
CA SER A 167 -5.71 15.97 -0.03
C SER A 167 -5.06 15.19 1.12
N THR A 168 -4.20 15.82 1.91
CA THR A 168 -3.58 15.22 3.10
C THR A 168 -4.65 14.84 4.13
N LEU A 169 -5.54 15.74 4.50
CA LEU A 169 -6.63 15.47 5.45
C LEU A 169 -7.52 14.32 4.96
N THR A 170 -7.90 14.33 3.69
CA THR A 170 -8.72 13.26 3.09
C THR A 170 -8.05 11.89 3.23
N ILE A 171 -6.73 11.81 3.04
CA ILE A 171 -5.99 10.54 3.17
C ILE A 171 -5.83 10.14 4.64
N GLU A 172 -5.68 11.08 5.57
CA GLU A 172 -5.63 10.79 7.00
C GLU A 172 -6.97 10.20 7.51
N GLU A 173 -8.09 10.79 7.10
CA GLU A 173 -9.42 10.25 7.38
C GLU A 173 -9.59 8.86 6.78
N LEU A 174 -9.18 8.67 5.52
CA LEU A 174 -9.21 7.39 4.85
C LEU A 174 -8.40 6.31 5.58
N ILE A 175 -7.19 6.62 6.06
CA ILE A 175 -6.37 5.67 6.83
C ILE A 175 -7.09 5.25 8.12
N ASN A 176 -7.77 6.18 8.77
CA ASN A 176 -8.58 5.87 9.96
C ASN A 176 -9.77 4.94 9.66
N GLU A 177 -10.35 5.00 8.48
CA GLU A 177 -11.40 4.08 8.06
C GLU A 177 -10.83 2.70 7.72
N LEU A 178 -9.70 2.67 7.01
CA LEU A 178 -9.05 1.44 6.55
C LEU A 178 -8.58 0.53 7.70
N LYS A 179 -8.24 1.07 8.87
CA LYS A 179 -7.84 0.25 10.04
C LYS A 179 -8.93 -0.71 10.51
N SER A 180 -10.19 -0.44 10.19
CA SER A 180 -11.29 -1.35 10.53
C SER A 180 -11.29 -2.64 9.71
N GLN A 181 -10.60 -2.64 8.56
CA GLN A 181 -10.58 -3.73 7.60
C GLN A 181 -9.18 -4.36 7.46
N PHE A 182 -8.13 -3.56 7.62
CA PHE A 182 -6.75 -3.95 7.36
C PHE A 182 -5.85 -3.70 8.58
N THR A 183 -4.77 -4.46 8.69
CA THR A 183 -3.63 -4.07 9.52
C THR A 183 -2.82 -3.03 8.74
N VAL A 184 -2.66 -1.84 9.27
CA VAL A 184 -1.98 -0.74 8.55
C VAL A 184 -0.62 -0.48 9.17
N VAL A 185 0.41 -0.40 8.33
CA VAL A 185 1.75 0.06 8.74
C VAL A 185 2.10 1.29 7.92
N ILE A 186 2.30 2.41 8.58
CA ILE A 186 2.57 3.69 7.92
C ILE A 186 3.94 4.25 8.30
N VAL A 187 4.66 4.74 7.31
CA VAL A 187 5.82 5.63 7.53
C VAL A 187 5.33 7.06 7.39
N THR A 188 5.58 7.88 8.37
CA THR A 188 5.22 9.31 8.34
C THR A 188 6.26 10.18 9.05
N HIS A 189 6.37 11.43 8.64
CA HIS A 189 7.08 12.49 9.37
C HIS A 189 6.14 13.34 10.22
N ASN A 190 4.83 13.21 10.02
CA ASN A 190 3.83 13.97 10.73
C ASN A 190 3.39 13.21 11.99
N MET A 191 3.67 13.80 13.17
CA MET A 191 3.26 13.23 14.45
C MET A 191 1.74 13.19 14.65
N GLN A 192 0.97 13.97 13.88
CA GLN A 192 -0.49 13.95 13.95
C GLN A 192 -1.08 12.72 13.24
N GLN A 193 -0.28 12.02 12.42
CA GLN A 193 -0.67 10.79 11.72
C GLN A 193 -0.37 9.52 12.53
N ALA A 194 0.25 9.65 13.68
CA ALA A 194 0.66 8.56 14.55
C ALA A 194 -0.29 8.41 15.72
#